data_f9e9754879d48edfa2dc8fb33f96b2f1
#
_entry.id   f9e9754879d48edfa2dc8fb33f96b2f1
#
_cell.length_a   1.000
_cell.length_b   1.000
_cell.length_c   1.000
_cell.angle_alpha   90.00
_cell.angle_beta   90.00
_cell.angle_gamma   90.00
#
_symmetry.space_group_name_H-M   'P 1'
#
loop_
_entity.id
_entity.type
_entity.pdbx_description
1 polymer ?
#
loop_
_entity_poly.entity_id
_entity_poly.type
_entity_poly.pdbx_seq_one_letter_code
_entity_poly.pdbx_strand_id
1 'polypeptide(L)'
;MTLDPGHFQQKYDASPDPYRLAERWYEARKYAITVALLPRQRYRAGFEPGCSIGVLTEQLASRCDSLLSCDAIPDAVASARSRTAGRPGVRVEQRVLPGEWPTGSFDLIVFSEILYYFDGADLGQLLRLATLALRPGGHLIAVHWRHPAPDHPRAGDEVHEVLAGDTRLARLAGYRDPDFTAEVYTHADGDLRSVAEVGGFA
;
A
#
# COMPACT_ATOMS: atom_id res chain seq x y z
N MET A 1 18.93 -8.45 1.33
CA MET A 1 18.32 -9.27 0.26
C MET A 1 16.83 -9.20 0.42
N THR A 2 16.09 -8.97 -0.67
CA THR A 2 14.61 -9.02 -0.71
C THR A 2 14.11 -10.39 -0.26
N LEU A 3 13.02 -10.43 0.51
CA LEU A 3 12.44 -11.70 0.94
C LEU A 3 11.82 -12.46 -0.24
N ASP A 4 12.14 -13.75 -0.31
CA ASP A 4 11.59 -14.64 -1.32
C ASP A 4 10.12 -14.98 -1.03
N PRO A 5 9.25 -15.11 -2.05
CA PRO A 5 7.85 -15.51 -1.87
C PRO A 5 7.67 -16.80 -1.06
N GLY A 6 8.60 -17.75 -1.13
CA GLY A 6 8.59 -18.98 -0.34
C GLY A 6 8.61 -18.74 1.17
N HIS A 7 9.23 -17.65 1.65
CA HIS A 7 9.17 -17.25 3.05
C HIS A 7 7.72 -16.96 3.52
N PHE A 8 6.96 -16.29 2.67
CA PHE A 8 5.56 -15.97 2.96
C PHE A 8 4.66 -17.20 2.77
N GLN A 9 4.89 -18.02 1.74
CA GLN A 9 4.13 -19.23 1.49
C GLN A 9 4.09 -20.13 2.73
N GLN A 10 5.23 -20.34 3.41
CA GLN A 10 5.30 -21.13 4.63
C GLN A 10 4.35 -20.60 5.73
N LYS A 11 4.15 -19.28 5.82
CA LYS A 11 3.22 -18.68 6.79
C LYS A 11 1.76 -18.97 6.42
N TYR A 12 1.42 -18.89 5.12
CA TYR A 12 0.07 -19.19 4.63
C TYR A 12 -0.25 -20.70 4.66
N ASP A 13 0.74 -21.57 4.49
CA ASP A 13 0.58 -23.03 4.70
C ASP A 13 0.17 -23.36 6.13
N ALA A 14 0.64 -22.57 7.10
CA ALA A 14 0.34 -22.76 8.51
C ALA A 14 -1.00 -22.14 8.95
N SER A 15 -1.47 -21.08 8.27
CA SER A 15 -2.70 -20.36 8.62
C SER A 15 -3.23 -19.58 7.42
N PRO A 16 -4.56 -19.56 7.15
CA PRO A 16 -5.16 -18.76 6.11
C PRO A 16 -5.06 -17.23 6.39
N ASP A 17 -4.86 -16.82 7.62
CA ASP A 17 -4.61 -15.45 8.04
C ASP A 17 -3.45 -15.42 9.05
N PRO A 18 -2.20 -15.58 8.57
CA PRO A 18 -1.04 -15.73 9.45
C PRO A 18 -0.74 -14.48 10.29
N TYR A 19 -1.22 -13.33 9.86
CA TYR A 19 -1.03 -12.05 10.54
C TYR A 19 -2.25 -11.64 11.37
N ARG A 20 -3.36 -12.39 11.29
CA ARG A 20 -4.64 -12.11 11.96
C ARG A 20 -5.21 -10.74 11.57
N LEU A 21 -5.11 -10.41 10.28
CA LEU A 21 -5.50 -9.11 9.72
C LEU A 21 -7.01 -8.86 9.85
N ALA A 22 -7.81 -9.93 9.80
CA ALA A 22 -9.27 -9.83 9.88
C ALA A 22 -9.81 -9.69 11.32
N GLU A 23 -9.00 -10.04 12.33
CA GLU A 23 -9.50 -10.18 13.70
C GLU A 23 -9.00 -9.11 14.67
N ARG A 24 -7.75 -8.64 14.49
CA ARG A 24 -7.11 -7.73 15.45
C ARG A 24 -7.69 -6.33 15.37
N TRP A 25 -8.06 -5.77 16.51
CA TRP A 25 -8.43 -4.35 16.63
C TRP A 25 -7.34 -3.41 16.12
N TYR A 26 -6.08 -3.74 16.36
CA TYR A 26 -4.93 -3.00 15.84
C TYR A 26 -5.00 -2.84 14.31
N GLU A 27 -5.24 -3.92 13.58
CA GLU A 27 -5.35 -3.92 12.12
C GLU A 27 -6.55 -3.10 11.63
N ALA A 28 -7.71 -3.31 12.26
CA ALA A 28 -8.91 -2.54 11.94
C ALA A 28 -8.68 -1.02 12.13
N ARG A 29 -8.02 -0.62 13.22
CA ARG A 29 -7.67 0.76 13.51
C ARG A 29 -6.69 1.32 12.49
N LYS A 30 -5.61 0.58 12.17
CA LYS A 30 -4.59 0.98 11.19
C LYS A 30 -5.22 1.20 9.81
N TYR A 31 -6.06 0.29 9.35
CA TYR A 31 -6.76 0.44 8.07
C TYR A 31 -7.74 1.62 8.05
N ALA A 32 -8.48 1.85 9.13
CA ALA A 32 -9.36 3.00 9.23
C ALA A 32 -8.58 4.33 9.12
N ILE A 33 -7.43 4.44 9.78
CA ILE A 33 -6.54 5.60 9.70
C ILE A 33 -5.97 5.73 8.28
N THR A 34 -5.52 4.63 7.68
CA THR A 34 -5.02 4.59 6.29
C THR A 34 -6.04 5.17 5.31
N VAL A 35 -7.28 4.71 5.39
CA VAL A 35 -8.36 5.18 4.50
C VAL A 35 -8.74 6.63 4.81
N ALA A 36 -8.72 7.05 6.08
CA ALA A 36 -9.03 8.43 6.49
C ALA A 36 -7.97 9.45 6.03
N LEU A 37 -6.70 9.03 5.89
CA LEU A 37 -5.61 9.89 5.41
C LEU A 37 -5.69 10.17 3.91
N LEU A 38 -6.46 9.40 3.12
CA LEU A 38 -6.57 9.60 1.68
C LEU A 38 -7.22 10.95 1.35
N PRO A 39 -6.52 11.89 0.67
CA PRO A 39 -7.00 13.25 0.45
C PRO A 39 -8.25 13.37 -0.41
N ARG A 40 -8.50 12.43 -1.32
CA ARG A 40 -9.68 12.45 -2.17
C ARG A 40 -10.76 11.53 -1.63
N GLN A 41 -12.01 11.95 -1.78
CA GLN A 41 -13.17 11.12 -1.47
C GLN A 41 -13.19 9.85 -2.32
N ARG A 42 -12.79 9.95 -3.61
CA ARG A 42 -12.80 8.83 -4.56
C ARG A 42 -11.67 8.94 -5.57
N TYR A 43 -11.14 7.79 -5.98
CA TYR A 43 -10.08 7.62 -6.98
C TYR A 43 -10.62 6.83 -8.19
N ARG A 44 -10.13 7.15 -9.39
CA ARG A 44 -10.55 6.45 -10.62
C ARG A 44 -9.87 5.09 -10.75
N ALA A 45 -8.58 5.01 -10.42
CA ALA A 45 -7.79 3.80 -10.54
C ALA A 45 -6.81 3.68 -9.38
N GLY A 46 -7.06 2.71 -8.48
CA GLY A 46 -6.17 2.36 -7.37
C GLY A 46 -5.31 1.15 -7.70
N PHE A 47 -4.11 1.10 -7.08
CA PHE A 47 -3.24 -0.06 -7.06
C PHE A 47 -2.77 -0.35 -5.63
N GLU A 48 -2.95 -1.58 -5.19
CA GLU A 48 -2.57 -2.08 -3.87
C GLU A 48 -1.68 -3.32 -4.03
N PRO A 49 -0.36 -3.21 -3.99
CA PRO A 49 0.55 -4.33 -3.91
C PRO A 49 0.65 -4.90 -2.49
N GLY A 50 0.74 -6.23 -2.36
CA GLY A 50 0.81 -6.93 -1.08
C GLY A 50 -0.52 -6.95 -0.33
N CYS A 51 -1.61 -7.24 -1.03
CA CYS A 51 -2.97 -7.17 -0.47
C CYS A 51 -3.29 -8.27 0.55
N SER A 52 -2.44 -9.28 0.70
CA SER A 52 -2.68 -10.42 1.58
C SER A 52 -4.09 -11.01 1.35
N ILE A 53 -4.85 -11.25 2.40
CA ILE A 53 -6.22 -11.79 2.34
C ILE A 53 -7.30 -10.74 2.02
N GLY A 54 -6.93 -9.52 1.60
CA GLY A 54 -7.81 -8.51 1.06
C GLY A 54 -8.62 -7.69 2.07
N VAL A 55 -8.20 -7.62 3.34
CA VAL A 55 -8.94 -6.84 4.36
C VAL A 55 -8.91 -5.35 4.06
N LEU A 56 -7.73 -4.79 3.74
CA LEU A 56 -7.61 -3.39 3.33
C LEU A 56 -8.22 -3.19 1.94
N THR A 57 -8.05 -4.14 1.01
CA THR A 57 -8.66 -4.12 -0.34
C THR A 57 -10.16 -3.86 -0.28
N GLU A 58 -10.87 -4.55 0.62
CA GLU A 58 -12.31 -4.39 0.78
C GLU A 58 -12.69 -2.96 1.21
N GLN A 59 -11.90 -2.32 2.06
CA GLN A 59 -12.12 -0.93 2.47
C GLN A 59 -11.79 0.05 1.34
N LEU A 60 -10.68 -0.17 0.62
CA LEU A 60 -10.26 0.64 -0.53
C LEU A 60 -11.25 0.55 -1.69
N ALA A 61 -11.95 -0.56 -1.84
CA ALA A 61 -12.98 -0.74 -2.87
C ALA A 61 -14.08 0.34 -2.82
N SER A 62 -14.41 0.86 -1.63
CA SER A 62 -15.37 1.95 -1.47
C SER A 62 -14.83 3.32 -1.91
N ARG A 63 -13.50 3.43 -2.07
CA ARG A 63 -12.76 4.65 -2.39
C ARG A 63 -12.24 4.70 -3.83
N CYS A 64 -12.45 3.63 -4.62
CA CYS A 64 -11.97 3.52 -6.00
C CYS A 64 -13.10 3.13 -6.97
N ASP A 65 -13.03 3.64 -8.22
CA ASP A 65 -13.88 3.17 -9.31
C ASP A 65 -13.36 1.84 -9.85
N SER A 66 -12.03 1.73 -9.95
CA SER A 66 -11.33 0.46 -10.21
C SER A 66 -10.16 0.32 -9.24
N LEU A 67 -9.98 -0.88 -8.72
CA LEU A 67 -8.87 -1.22 -7.81
C LEU A 67 -8.21 -2.50 -8.30
N LEU A 68 -6.93 -2.42 -8.62
CA LEU A 68 -6.08 -3.57 -8.83
C LEU A 68 -5.32 -3.85 -7.53
N SER A 69 -5.51 -5.01 -6.95
CA SER A 69 -4.74 -5.49 -5.82
C SER A 69 -3.93 -6.72 -6.22
N CYS A 70 -2.77 -6.92 -5.65
CA CYS A 70 -1.99 -8.11 -5.94
C CYS A 70 -1.22 -8.62 -4.71
N ASP A 71 -0.92 -9.91 -4.74
CA ASP A 71 -0.03 -10.56 -3.79
C ASP A 71 0.79 -11.64 -4.50
N ALA A 72 1.95 -11.99 -3.96
CA ALA A 72 2.80 -13.05 -4.52
C ALA A 72 2.25 -14.44 -4.21
N ILE A 73 1.46 -14.59 -3.14
CA ILE A 73 1.04 -15.87 -2.57
C ILE A 73 -0.35 -16.27 -3.12
N PRO A 74 -0.46 -17.42 -3.81
CA PRO A 74 -1.73 -17.87 -4.40
C PRO A 74 -2.88 -17.98 -3.40
N ASP A 75 -2.63 -18.46 -2.18
CA ASP A 75 -3.65 -18.64 -1.16
C ASP A 75 -4.16 -17.30 -0.61
N ALA A 76 -3.27 -16.32 -0.47
CA ALA A 76 -3.63 -14.94 -0.15
C ALA A 76 -4.53 -14.34 -1.24
N VAL A 77 -4.13 -14.49 -2.50
CA VAL A 77 -4.92 -14.04 -3.68
C VAL A 77 -6.30 -14.69 -3.72
N ALA A 78 -6.40 -15.99 -3.48
CA ALA A 78 -7.68 -16.71 -3.45
C ALA A 78 -8.58 -16.16 -2.34
N SER A 79 -8.04 -15.95 -1.14
CA SER A 79 -8.74 -15.36 -0.01
C SER A 79 -9.22 -13.94 -0.29
N ALA A 80 -8.35 -13.09 -0.87
CA ALA A 80 -8.68 -11.71 -1.23
C ALA A 80 -9.77 -11.66 -2.33
N ARG A 81 -9.72 -12.54 -3.34
CA ARG A 81 -10.78 -12.68 -4.35
C ARG A 81 -12.12 -13.05 -3.73
N SER A 82 -12.13 -14.01 -2.83
CA SER A 82 -13.33 -14.43 -2.10
C SER A 82 -13.92 -13.27 -1.30
N ARG A 83 -13.08 -12.54 -0.55
CA ARG A 83 -13.50 -11.39 0.26
C ARG A 83 -14.11 -10.27 -0.57
N THR A 84 -13.57 -10.02 -1.75
CA THR A 84 -13.95 -8.90 -2.62
C THR A 84 -14.91 -9.28 -3.75
N ALA A 85 -15.41 -10.51 -3.79
CA ALA A 85 -16.26 -11.04 -4.88
C ALA A 85 -17.51 -10.18 -5.16
N GLY A 86 -18.07 -9.50 -4.13
CA GLY A 86 -19.23 -8.60 -4.27
C GLY A 86 -18.85 -7.12 -4.54
N ARG A 87 -17.59 -6.79 -4.82
CA ARG A 87 -17.12 -5.42 -5.03
C ARG A 87 -16.85 -5.14 -6.51
N PRO A 88 -17.77 -4.47 -7.22
CA PRO A 88 -17.54 -4.10 -8.62
C PRO A 88 -16.27 -3.27 -8.79
N GLY A 89 -15.51 -3.52 -9.85
CA GLY A 89 -14.27 -2.78 -10.13
C GLY A 89 -13.03 -3.27 -9.40
N VAL A 90 -13.13 -4.22 -8.45
CA VAL A 90 -11.96 -4.83 -7.80
C VAL A 90 -11.46 -6.02 -8.63
N ARG A 91 -10.14 -6.02 -8.87
CA ARG A 91 -9.43 -7.16 -9.45
C ARG A 91 -8.27 -7.52 -8.54
N VAL A 92 -8.14 -8.81 -8.25
CA VAL A 92 -7.02 -9.35 -7.45
C VAL A 92 -6.22 -10.30 -8.33
N GLU A 93 -4.93 -10.05 -8.45
CA GLU A 93 -4.02 -10.80 -9.31
C GLU A 93 -2.82 -11.34 -8.52
N GLN A 94 -2.31 -12.51 -8.93
CA GLN A 94 -1.04 -12.98 -8.39
C GLN A 94 0.09 -12.27 -9.14
N ARG A 95 1.00 -11.62 -8.41
CA ARG A 95 2.16 -10.92 -8.96
C ARG A 95 3.33 -10.91 -7.99
N VAL A 96 4.53 -11.15 -8.51
CA VAL A 96 5.79 -11.03 -7.77
C VAL A 96 6.46 -9.71 -8.14
N LEU A 97 6.53 -8.80 -7.20
CA LEU A 97 7.12 -7.47 -7.40
C LEU A 97 8.62 -7.46 -7.02
N PRO A 98 9.40 -6.57 -7.62
CA PRO A 98 9.05 -5.54 -8.63
C PRO A 98 8.91 -6.06 -10.05
N GLY A 99 9.31 -7.30 -10.35
CA GLY A 99 9.41 -7.85 -11.71
C GLY A 99 8.09 -7.86 -12.50
N GLU A 100 6.97 -8.08 -11.82
CA GLU A 100 5.63 -8.15 -12.43
C GLU A 100 4.79 -6.89 -12.14
N TRP A 101 5.42 -5.71 -12.13
CA TRP A 101 4.69 -4.45 -11.97
C TRP A 101 3.61 -4.30 -13.07
N PRO A 102 2.35 -3.93 -12.71
CA PRO A 102 1.28 -3.84 -13.68
C PRO A 102 1.51 -2.69 -14.68
N THR A 103 1.05 -2.90 -15.90
CA THR A 103 0.98 -1.83 -16.90
C THR A 103 -0.16 -0.87 -16.58
N GLY A 104 -0.01 0.40 -16.99
CA GLY A 104 -1.02 1.44 -16.78
C GLY A 104 -0.58 2.50 -15.78
N SER A 105 -1.53 3.37 -15.44
CA SER A 105 -1.30 4.45 -14.50
C SER A 105 -2.45 4.56 -13.51
N PHE A 106 -2.11 4.97 -12.28
CA PHE A 106 -3.00 5.00 -11.13
C PHE A 106 -3.07 6.41 -10.55
N ASP A 107 -4.19 6.78 -9.97
CA ASP A 107 -4.31 8.01 -9.18
C ASP A 107 -4.29 7.73 -7.66
N LEU A 108 -4.19 6.44 -7.28
CA LEU A 108 -3.88 5.98 -5.93
C LEU A 108 -2.95 4.77 -5.99
N ILE A 109 -1.84 4.80 -5.24
CA ILE A 109 -0.99 3.63 -4.98
C ILE A 109 -0.88 3.47 -3.46
N VAL A 110 -1.12 2.24 -2.95
CA VAL A 110 -1.17 1.95 -1.52
C VAL A 110 -0.12 0.91 -1.17
N PHE A 111 0.97 1.31 -0.55
CA PHE A 111 1.95 0.41 0.05
C PHE A 111 1.64 0.24 1.54
N SER A 112 0.98 -0.84 1.90
CA SER A 112 0.67 -1.16 3.30
C SER A 112 1.41 -2.42 3.72
N GLU A 113 2.32 -2.30 4.68
CA GLU A 113 3.08 -3.41 5.27
C GLU A 113 3.89 -4.24 4.26
N ILE A 114 4.47 -3.59 3.22
CA ILE A 114 5.15 -4.33 2.16
C ILE A 114 6.58 -3.85 1.88
N LEU A 115 6.86 -2.54 1.93
CA LEU A 115 8.14 -2.02 1.41
C LEU A 115 9.36 -2.45 2.24
N TYR A 116 9.20 -2.77 3.49
CA TYR A 116 10.29 -3.24 4.34
C TYR A 116 10.76 -4.68 4.04
N TYR A 117 10.04 -5.41 3.18
CA TYR A 117 10.46 -6.74 2.70
C TYR A 117 11.46 -6.70 1.54
N PHE A 118 11.71 -5.52 0.98
CA PHE A 118 12.60 -5.33 -0.16
C PHE A 118 13.96 -4.77 0.27
N ASP A 119 15.03 -5.24 -0.38
CA ASP A 119 16.35 -4.64 -0.22
C ASP A 119 16.45 -3.26 -0.89
N GLY A 120 17.61 -2.61 -0.82
CA GLY A 120 17.76 -1.25 -1.33
C GLY A 120 17.56 -1.12 -2.83
N ALA A 121 17.95 -2.14 -3.61
CA ALA A 121 17.82 -2.11 -5.07
C ALA A 121 16.35 -2.27 -5.49
N ASP A 122 15.66 -3.26 -4.94
CA ASP A 122 14.26 -3.53 -5.25
C ASP A 122 13.33 -2.44 -4.71
N LEU A 123 13.59 -1.91 -3.50
CA LEU A 123 12.86 -0.76 -2.95
C LEU A 123 13.00 0.46 -3.88
N GLY A 124 14.22 0.79 -4.32
CA GLY A 124 14.46 1.88 -5.25
C GLY A 124 13.76 1.66 -6.60
N GLN A 125 13.71 0.42 -7.10
CA GLN A 125 12.97 0.05 -8.30
C GLN A 125 11.46 0.22 -8.12
N LEU A 126 10.89 -0.25 -7.00
CA LEU A 126 9.46 -0.10 -6.68
C LEU A 126 9.05 1.36 -6.61
N LEU A 127 9.83 2.21 -5.92
CA LEU A 127 9.52 3.63 -5.81
C LEU A 127 9.61 4.33 -7.18
N ARG A 128 10.58 3.96 -8.02
CA ARG A 128 10.66 4.46 -9.39
C ARG A 128 9.45 4.05 -10.22
N LEU A 129 9.05 2.77 -10.17
CA LEU A 129 7.88 2.26 -10.90
C LEU A 129 6.59 2.93 -10.40
N ALA A 130 6.42 3.08 -9.09
CA ALA A 130 5.28 3.74 -8.50
C ALA A 130 5.18 5.20 -8.92
N THR A 131 6.30 5.94 -8.88
CA THR A 131 6.33 7.36 -9.30
C THR A 131 5.98 7.51 -10.79
N LEU A 132 6.49 6.62 -11.65
CA LEU A 132 6.18 6.65 -13.09
C LEU A 132 4.73 6.26 -13.40
N ALA A 133 4.14 5.36 -12.61
CA ALA A 133 2.76 4.92 -12.76
C ALA A 133 1.74 5.85 -12.08
N LEU A 134 2.19 6.70 -11.17
CA LEU A 134 1.33 7.65 -10.49
C LEU A 134 0.95 8.79 -11.45
N ARG A 135 -0.36 9.04 -11.62
CA ARG A 135 -0.87 10.12 -12.44
C ARG A 135 -0.57 11.48 -11.83
N PRO A 136 -0.46 12.55 -12.63
CA PRO A 136 -0.39 13.92 -12.11
C PRO A 136 -1.53 14.19 -11.12
N GLY A 137 -1.19 14.71 -9.93
CA GLY A 137 -2.11 14.93 -8.83
C GLY A 137 -2.60 13.65 -8.15
N GLY A 138 -2.08 12.47 -8.50
CA GLY A 138 -2.34 11.21 -7.79
C GLY A 138 -1.64 11.16 -6.44
N HIS A 139 -2.04 10.19 -5.62
CA HIS A 139 -1.52 10.00 -4.27
C HIS A 139 -0.88 8.61 -4.11
N LEU A 140 0.27 8.58 -3.44
CA LEU A 140 0.89 7.38 -2.92
C LEU A 140 0.76 7.41 -1.40
N ILE A 141 0.22 6.37 -0.78
CA ILE A 141 0.24 6.21 0.67
C ILE A 141 1.13 5.03 1.05
N ALA A 142 2.00 5.24 2.03
CA ALA A 142 2.87 4.22 2.61
C ALA A 142 2.56 4.06 4.10
N VAL A 143 2.34 2.82 4.53
CA VAL A 143 1.98 2.48 5.91
C VAL A 143 2.84 1.33 6.38
N HIS A 144 3.61 1.51 7.46
CA HIS A 144 4.54 0.48 7.94
C HIS A 144 4.59 0.40 9.47
N TRP A 145 4.62 -0.82 9.95
CA TRP A 145 4.92 -1.20 11.33
C TRP A 145 6.29 -0.69 11.75
N ARG A 146 6.41 -0.19 12.98
CA ARG A 146 7.64 0.47 13.48
C ARG A 146 8.49 -0.40 14.40
N HIS A 147 7.90 -1.44 14.97
CA HIS A 147 8.64 -2.31 15.88
C HIS A 147 9.60 -3.22 15.11
N PRO A 148 10.75 -3.56 15.71
CA PRO A 148 11.69 -4.49 15.09
C PRO A 148 11.05 -5.85 14.80
N ALA A 149 11.32 -6.38 13.61
CA ALA A 149 10.94 -7.72 13.22
C ALA A 149 12.19 -8.42 12.65
N PRO A 150 12.60 -9.57 13.22
CA PRO A 150 13.86 -10.22 12.85
C PRO A 150 13.94 -10.67 11.39
N ASP A 151 12.78 -10.88 10.77
CA ASP A 151 12.63 -11.32 9.38
C ASP A 151 12.49 -10.15 8.38
N HIS A 152 12.50 -8.89 8.83
CA HIS A 152 12.44 -7.76 7.92
C HIS A 152 13.86 -7.31 7.50
N PRO A 153 14.14 -7.17 6.20
CA PRO A 153 15.40 -6.59 5.70
C PRO A 153 15.67 -5.17 6.19
N ARG A 154 14.62 -4.42 6.55
CA ARG A 154 14.70 -3.06 7.10
C ARG A 154 13.53 -2.73 8.02
N ALA A 155 13.72 -1.73 8.87
CA ALA A 155 12.64 -1.23 9.72
C ALA A 155 11.64 -0.36 8.94
N GLY A 156 10.40 -0.26 9.41
CA GLY A 156 9.39 0.63 8.81
C GLY A 156 9.83 2.09 8.79
N ASP A 157 10.47 2.58 9.87
CA ASP A 157 10.97 3.96 9.94
C ASP A 157 12.05 4.23 8.85
N GLU A 158 12.93 3.27 8.54
CA GLU A 158 13.92 3.39 7.45
C GLU A 158 13.26 3.48 6.07
N VAL A 159 12.14 2.78 5.85
CA VAL A 159 11.36 2.92 4.61
C VAL A 159 10.84 4.34 4.46
N HIS A 160 10.31 4.93 5.53
CA HIS A 160 9.80 6.30 5.52
C HIS A 160 10.91 7.34 5.34
N GLU A 161 12.14 7.10 5.85
CA GLU A 161 13.32 7.92 5.57
C GLU A 161 13.69 7.88 4.08
N VAL A 162 13.65 6.71 3.44
CA VAL A 162 13.89 6.57 2.00
C VAL A 162 12.83 7.32 1.18
N LEU A 163 11.54 7.19 1.55
CA LEU A 163 10.45 7.92 0.90
C LEU A 163 10.60 9.43 1.05
N ALA A 164 10.95 9.92 2.24
CA ALA A 164 11.15 11.34 2.51
C ALA A 164 12.38 11.92 1.77
N GLY A 165 13.38 11.09 1.48
CA GLY A 165 14.56 11.45 0.69
C GLY A 165 14.35 11.39 -0.84
N ASP A 166 13.22 10.87 -1.31
CA ASP A 166 12.92 10.76 -2.74
C ASP A 166 12.46 12.12 -3.31
N THR A 167 13.34 12.79 -4.05
CA THR A 167 13.09 14.12 -4.60
C THR A 167 11.96 14.18 -5.63
N ARG A 168 11.44 13.04 -6.09
CA ARG A 168 10.30 12.96 -7.00
C ARG A 168 8.95 13.07 -6.28
N LEU A 169 8.96 12.91 -4.95
CA LEU A 169 7.77 12.89 -4.11
C LEU A 169 7.77 14.05 -3.11
N ALA A 170 6.60 14.60 -2.85
CA ALA A 170 6.36 15.56 -1.78
C ALA A 170 5.32 15.00 -0.81
N ARG A 171 5.60 15.07 0.49
CA ARG A 171 4.67 14.63 1.52
C ARG A 171 3.54 15.64 1.73
N LEU A 172 2.28 15.17 1.64
CA LEU A 172 1.08 15.97 1.87
C LEU A 172 0.51 15.83 3.27
N ALA A 173 0.53 14.62 3.83
CA ALA A 173 -0.08 14.33 5.12
C ALA A 173 0.64 13.16 5.79
N GLY A 174 0.43 12.99 7.08
CA GLY A 174 0.99 11.87 7.80
C GLY A 174 0.35 11.65 9.16
N TYR A 175 0.45 10.42 9.63
CA TYR A 175 0.12 9.97 10.97
C TYR A 175 1.27 9.13 11.50
N ARG A 176 1.61 9.30 12.76
CA ARG A 176 2.62 8.49 13.43
C ARG A 176 2.23 8.26 14.89
N ASP A 177 2.29 7.02 15.31
CA ASP A 177 2.16 6.63 16.71
C ASP A 177 3.29 5.64 17.11
N PRO A 178 3.28 5.07 18.31
CA PRO A 178 4.29 4.08 18.70
C PRO A 178 4.36 2.85 17.79
N ASP A 179 3.26 2.47 17.16
CA ASP A 179 3.11 1.19 16.47
C ASP A 179 3.36 1.28 14.96
N PHE A 180 2.89 2.34 14.28
CA PHE A 180 3.06 2.50 12.84
C PHE A 180 3.20 3.96 12.39
N THR A 181 3.76 4.12 11.20
CA THR A 181 3.78 5.38 10.46
C THR A 181 2.96 5.21 9.19
N ALA A 182 2.13 6.22 8.87
CA ALA A 182 1.39 6.30 7.62
C ALA A 182 1.60 7.69 7.01
N GLU A 183 2.04 7.75 5.76
CA GLU A 183 2.33 9.02 5.08
C GLU A 183 1.78 9.01 3.66
N VAL A 184 1.23 10.15 3.26
CA VAL A 184 0.68 10.39 1.93
C VAL A 184 1.60 11.31 1.15
N TYR A 185 1.92 10.92 -0.07
CA TYR A 185 2.77 11.62 -1.00
C TYR A 185 2.05 11.91 -2.32
N THR A 186 2.51 12.93 -3.00
CA THR A 186 2.20 13.21 -4.41
C THR A 186 3.50 13.50 -5.17
N HIS A 187 3.44 13.77 -6.47
CA HIS A 187 4.61 14.25 -7.21
C HIS A 187 5.14 15.55 -6.63
N ALA A 188 6.45 15.73 -6.56
CA ALA A 188 7.10 16.91 -5.99
C ALA A 188 6.80 18.20 -6.77
N ASP A 189 6.54 18.08 -8.07
CA ASP A 189 6.09 19.17 -8.95
C ASP A 189 4.56 19.25 -9.09
N GLY A 190 3.84 18.51 -8.27
CA GLY A 190 2.38 18.41 -8.30
C GLY A 190 1.67 19.51 -7.50
N ASP A 191 0.35 19.42 -7.44
CA ASP A 191 -0.50 20.28 -6.63
C ASP A 191 -0.39 19.89 -5.15
N LEU A 192 0.19 20.76 -4.34
CA LEU A 192 0.41 20.55 -2.90
C LEU A 192 -0.68 21.21 -2.04
N ARG A 193 -1.78 21.69 -2.64
CA ARG A 193 -2.88 22.27 -1.88
C ARG A 193 -3.49 21.27 -0.90
N SER A 194 -3.91 21.78 0.24
CA SER A 194 -4.63 21.00 1.24
C SER A 194 -6.01 20.54 0.73
N VAL A 195 -6.59 19.57 1.41
CA VAL A 195 -7.97 19.11 1.11
C VAL A 195 -8.98 20.24 1.21
N ALA A 196 -8.80 21.16 2.18
CA ALA A 196 -9.67 22.31 2.38
C ALA A 196 -9.55 23.32 1.22
N GLU A 197 -8.33 23.62 0.76
CA GLU A 197 -8.09 24.50 -0.39
C GLU A 197 -8.66 23.93 -1.69
N VAL A 198 -8.50 22.61 -1.91
CA VAL A 198 -9.10 21.93 -3.08
C VAL A 198 -10.63 21.95 -3.00
N GLY A 199 -11.19 21.88 -1.80
CA GLY A 199 -12.64 21.95 -1.54
C GLY A 199 -13.21 23.36 -1.51
N GLY A 200 -12.38 24.40 -1.64
CA GLY A 200 -12.83 25.80 -1.61
C GLY A 200 -13.21 26.32 -0.21
N PHE A 201 -12.64 25.73 0.84
CA PHE A 201 -12.87 26.13 2.24
C PHE A 201 -11.72 26.99 2.82
N ALA A 202 -10.62 27.11 2.13
CA ALA A 202 -9.44 27.90 2.51
C ALA A 202 -8.81 28.59 1.30
#